data_0d9885f328f4dbed99cd59b8ed4fe777
#
_entry.id   0d9885f328f4dbed99cd59b8ed4fe777
#
_cell.length_a   1.000
_cell.length_b   1.000
_cell.length_c   1.000
_cell.angle_alpha   90.00
_cell.angle_beta   90.00
_cell.angle_gamma   90.00
#
_symmetry.space_group_name_H-M   'P 1'
#
loop_
_entity.id
_entity.type
_entity.pdbx_description
1 polymer ?
#
loop_
_entity_poly.entity_id
_entity_poly.type
_entity_poly.pdbx_seq_one_letter_code
_entity_poly.pdbx_strand_id
1 'polypeptide(L)'
;MKITRITANKKRYLDLLLLADEQEDMIDRYLDRGDMYLLTCDGQPAAQCVVTDEGEGLLELKNLSVEPRFQGRGFGKALISFIERNYRSSHNALQVGTGDVPSTVDFYKHCGFALSHRVANFFIDNYDHAIIEDGRQLIDMVYLQKSLVATTKEELLRQEESRDLLVCGRPLSACADDGCWDDSIRADYCAHEPTPTPYFILEDLFSRIHLDEDSHLLDVGCGAGRVLAYAVEAGLPGHFTGVELDPALAARAQSWTGPFDQVDVVCGSALDLPLESFTHFYLFNPFDNNVLLAFLDKLEVQARRRVVLVHMSDNGENYSYMGRPGWTLREQGEFWRYPHGDKRGFTMFGCPQHYSIWCFDPARTE
;
A
#
# COMPACT_ATOMS: atom_id res chain seq x y z
N MET A 1 -13.01 12.08 0.53
CA MET A 1 -11.74 12.54 -0.07
C MET A 1 -11.40 11.61 -1.24
N LYS A 2 -11.01 12.15 -2.42
CA LYS A 2 -10.63 11.35 -3.60
C LYS A 2 -9.44 11.99 -4.30
N ILE A 3 -8.44 11.17 -4.69
CA ILE A 3 -7.30 11.63 -5.49
C ILE A 3 -7.46 11.07 -6.90
N THR A 4 -7.28 11.92 -7.92
CA THR A 4 -7.49 11.57 -9.33
C THR A 4 -6.34 12.11 -10.17
N ARG A 5 -5.79 11.29 -11.07
CA ARG A 5 -4.78 11.73 -12.04
C ARG A 5 -5.44 12.59 -13.11
N ILE A 6 -4.84 13.74 -13.44
CA ILE A 6 -5.29 14.67 -14.46
C ILE A 6 -4.42 14.50 -15.70
N THR A 7 -4.99 13.93 -16.75
CA THR A 7 -4.26 13.58 -17.99
C THR A 7 -4.37 14.63 -19.09
N ALA A 8 -5.34 15.55 -18.99
CA ALA A 8 -5.57 16.58 -20.00
C ALA A 8 -6.06 17.88 -19.35
N ASN A 9 -5.86 19.01 -20.05
CA ASN A 9 -6.28 20.34 -19.59
C ASN A 9 -5.83 20.68 -18.16
N LYS A 10 -4.60 20.36 -17.81
CA LYS A 10 -4.03 20.57 -16.46
C LYS A 10 -4.12 22.04 -16.03
N LYS A 11 -3.93 22.98 -16.97
CA LYS A 11 -4.06 24.45 -16.74
C LYS A 11 -5.45 24.91 -16.29
N ARG A 12 -6.48 24.11 -16.36
CA ARG A 12 -7.78 24.46 -15.75
C ARG A 12 -7.71 24.61 -14.23
N TYR A 13 -6.60 24.13 -13.62
CA TYR A 13 -6.32 24.26 -12.20
C TYR A 13 -5.17 25.25 -11.93
N LEU A 14 -4.97 26.22 -12.85
CA LEU A 14 -3.87 27.20 -12.76
C LEU A 14 -3.86 27.95 -11.44
N ASP A 15 -5.03 28.31 -10.91
CA ASP A 15 -5.13 28.99 -9.61
C ASP A 15 -4.52 28.18 -8.47
N LEU A 16 -4.68 26.83 -8.48
CA LEU A 16 -4.02 25.96 -7.49
C LEU A 16 -2.52 25.83 -7.76
N LEU A 17 -2.09 25.73 -9.02
CA LEU A 17 -0.69 25.64 -9.39
C LEU A 17 0.09 26.89 -8.95
N LEU A 18 -0.51 28.07 -9.15
CA LEU A 18 0.06 29.36 -8.78
C LEU A 18 0.20 29.56 -7.26
N LEU A 19 -0.48 28.76 -6.43
CA LEU A 19 -0.28 28.80 -4.98
C LEU A 19 1.09 28.27 -4.53
N ALA A 20 1.76 27.47 -5.36
CA ALA A 20 3.05 26.88 -5.04
C ALA A 20 4.19 27.38 -5.94
N ASP A 21 3.85 28.00 -7.08
CA ASP A 21 4.81 28.57 -8.02
C ASP A 21 4.19 29.84 -8.65
N GLU A 22 4.65 30.99 -8.26
CA GLU A 22 3.99 32.28 -8.57
C GLU A 22 4.10 32.70 -10.04
N GLN A 23 4.85 31.96 -10.87
CA GLN A 23 5.13 32.35 -12.26
C GLN A 23 4.69 31.24 -13.24
N GLU A 24 3.76 31.58 -14.16
CA GLU A 24 3.14 30.59 -15.07
C GLU A 24 4.16 29.95 -16.04
N ASP A 25 5.13 30.70 -16.55
CA ASP A 25 6.15 30.15 -17.45
C ASP A 25 7.11 29.19 -16.76
N MET A 26 7.28 29.31 -15.43
CA MET A 26 7.99 28.30 -14.64
C MET A 26 7.17 27.02 -14.54
N ILE A 27 5.86 27.12 -14.34
CA ILE A 27 4.92 25.99 -14.34
C ILE A 27 4.96 25.28 -15.70
N ASP A 28 5.00 26.00 -16.80
CA ASP A 28 5.04 25.47 -18.16
C ASP A 28 6.26 24.57 -18.43
N ARG A 29 7.39 24.78 -17.73
CA ARG A 29 8.59 23.96 -17.89
C ARG A 29 8.41 22.50 -17.50
N TYR A 30 7.45 22.21 -16.62
CA TYR A 30 7.25 20.86 -16.09
C TYR A 30 5.83 20.31 -16.23
N LEU A 31 4.81 21.15 -16.42
CA LEU A 31 3.41 20.73 -16.34
C LEU A 31 3.04 19.69 -17.40
N ASP A 32 3.48 19.86 -18.64
CA ASP A 32 3.13 18.96 -19.74
C ASP A 32 3.75 17.57 -19.57
N ARG A 33 5.04 17.51 -19.17
CA ARG A 33 5.76 16.26 -18.97
C ARG A 33 5.45 15.59 -17.62
N GLY A 34 4.91 16.36 -16.67
CA GLY A 34 4.65 15.87 -15.31
C GLY A 34 3.32 15.14 -15.18
N ASP A 35 3.25 14.26 -14.22
CA ASP A 35 2.00 13.66 -13.76
C ASP A 35 1.34 14.55 -12.72
N MET A 36 0.13 15.01 -13.02
CA MET A 36 -0.65 15.86 -12.12
C MET A 36 -1.71 15.06 -11.41
N TYR A 37 -1.83 15.25 -10.10
CA TYR A 37 -2.86 14.66 -9.26
C TYR A 37 -3.67 15.72 -8.53
N LEU A 38 -4.98 15.55 -8.54
CA LEU A 38 -5.94 16.42 -7.86
C LEU A 38 -6.60 15.68 -6.73
N LEU A 39 -6.53 16.25 -5.53
CA LEU A 39 -7.30 15.82 -4.36
C LEU A 39 -8.56 16.64 -4.28
N THR A 40 -9.72 15.97 -4.26
CA THR A 40 -11.03 16.60 -4.06
C THR A 40 -11.59 16.24 -2.68
N CYS A 41 -12.19 17.22 -2.03
CA CYS A 41 -12.93 17.08 -0.77
C CYS A 41 -14.34 17.60 -0.97
N ASP A 42 -15.35 16.78 -0.68
CA ASP A 42 -16.78 17.12 -0.88
C ASP A 42 -17.09 17.62 -2.32
N GLY A 43 -16.47 16.97 -3.30
CA GLY A 43 -16.60 17.29 -4.73
C GLY A 43 -15.86 18.56 -5.18
N GLN A 44 -15.15 19.25 -4.28
CA GLN A 44 -14.41 20.49 -4.58
C GLN A 44 -12.90 20.21 -4.70
N PRO A 45 -12.17 20.84 -5.65
CA PRO A 45 -10.72 20.85 -5.68
C PRO A 45 -10.16 21.40 -4.35
N ALA A 46 -9.32 20.64 -3.68
CA ALA A 46 -8.78 21.00 -2.37
C ALA A 46 -7.26 21.07 -2.33
N ALA A 47 -6.58 20.23 -3.10
CA ALA A 47 -5.13 20.23 -3.22
C ALA A 47 -4.71 19.60 -4.55
N GLN A 48 -3.51 19.88 -4.98
CA GLN A 48 -2.92 19.27 -6.17
C GLN A 48 -1.44 19.04 -5.98
N CYS A 49 -0.86 18.13 -6.78
CA CYS A 49 0.58 18.03 -6.95
C CYS A 49 0.96 17.66 -8.37
N VAL A 50 2.17 18.03 -8.78
CA VAL A 50 2.78 17.64 -10.05
C VAL A 50 4.12 16.98 -9.74
N VAL A 51 4.35 15.79 -10.29
CA VAL A 51 5.62 15.08 -10.21
C VAL A 51 6.19 14.82 -11.59
N THR A 52 7.52 14.80 -11.70
CA THR A 52 8.24 14.52 -12.93
C THR A 52 9.30 13.45 -12.71
N ASP A 53 9.45 12.56 -13.68
CA ASP A 53 10.58 11.64 -13.74
C ASP A 53 11.83 12.42 -14.20
N GLU A 54 12.87 12.42 -13.37
CA GLU A 54 14.14 13.08 -13.66
C GLU A 54 15.23 12.08 -14.10
N GLY A 55 14.85 10.80 -14.31
CA GLY A 55 15.76 9.72 -14.69
C GLY A 55 16.46 9.08 -13.49
N GLU A 56 17.16 7.98 -13.76
CA GLU A 56 17.94 7.22 -12.76
C GLU A 56 17.16 6.81 -11.50
N GLY A 57 15.83 6.70 -11.62
CA GLY A 57 14.94 6.37 -10.51
C GLY A 57 14.67 7.54 -9.55
N LEU A 58 14.96 8.77 -9.98
CA LEU A 58 14.63 9.99 -9.24
C LEU A 58 13.31 10.58 -9.72
N LEU A 59 12.35 10.73 -8.82
CA LEU A 59 11.10 11.45 -9.02
C LEU A 59 11.20 12.82 -8.35
N GLU A 60 10.74 13.88 -8.99
CA GLU A 60 10.72 15.21 -8.37
C GLU A 60 9.30 15.75 -8.23
N LEU A 61 8.95 16.16 -7.01
CA LEU A 61 7.73 16.89 -6.70
C LEU A 61 7.93 18.35 -7.09
N LYS A 62 7.45 18.74 -8.28
CA LYS A 62 7.63 20.08 -8.85
C LYS A 62 6.68 21.11 -8.26
N ASN A 63 5.49 20.68 -7.91
CA ASN A 63 4.45 21.58 -7.40
C ASN A 63 3.58 20.80 -6.40
N LEU A 64 3.30 21.40 -5.26
CA LEU A 64 2.38 20.89 -4.26
C LEU A 64 1.65 22.07 -3.62
N SER A 65 0.36 22.14 -3.78
CA SER A 65 -0.45 23.18 -3.16
C SER A 65 -1.71 22.64 -2.51
N VAL A 66 -2.11 23.33 -1.45
CA VAL A 66 -3.39 23.11 -0.77
C VAL A 66 -4.14 24.44 -0.76
N GLU A 67 -5.34 24.45 -1.28
CA GLU A 67 -6.20 25.63 -1.28
C GLU A 67 -6.38 26.16 0.16
N PRO A 68 -6.23 27.47 0.42
CA PRO A 68 -6.11 28.05 1.77
C PRO A 68 -7.17 27.58 2.76
N ARG A 69 -8.44 27.47 2.35
CA ARG A 69 -9.56 27.01 3.21
C ARG A 69 -9.45 25.54 3.63
N PHE A 70 -8.59 24.76 2.99
CA PHE A 70 -8.37 23.35 3.28
C PHE A 70 -7.01 23.06 3.93
N GLN A 71 -6.19 24.07 4.17
CA GLN A 71 -4.91 23.92 4.86
C GLN A 71 -5.11 23.41 6.32
N GLY A 72 -4.06 22.84 6.90
CA GLY A 72 -4.11 22.25 8.25
C GLY A 72 -4.87 20.93 8.36
N ARG A 73 -5.47 20.41 7.27
CA ARG A 73 -6.26 19.17 7.24
C ARG A 73 -5.46 17.95 6.78
N GLY A 74 -4.14 18.08 6.60
CA GLY A 74 -3.26 16.97 6.21
C GLY A 74 -3.25 16.64 4.71
N PHE A 75 -3.90 17.42 3.83
CA PHE A 75 -4.03 17.08 2.40
C PHE A 75 -2.71 17.09 1.64
N GLY A 76 -1.77 17.98 1.97
CA GLY A 76 -0.42 17.96 1.41
C GLY A 76 0.31 16.66 1.75
N LYS A 77 0.26 16.23 3.02
CA LYS A 77 0.83 14.94 3.45
C LYS A 77 0.15 13.76 2.76
N ALA A 78 -1.16 13.79 2.58
CA ALA A 78 -1.91 12.74 1.88
C ALA A 78 -1.48 12.60 0.42
N LEU A 79 -1.24 13.72 -0.29
CA LEU A 79 -0.71 13.71 -1.66
C LEU A 79 0.71 13.14 -1.72
N ILE A 80 1.61 13.55 -0.80
CA ILE A 80 2.97 12.99 -0.73
C ILE A 80 2.91 11.48 -0.50
N SER A 81 2.14 11.00 0.46
CA SER A 81 1.97 9.56 0.73
C SER A 81 1.37 8.81 -0.47
N PHE A 82 0.44 9.43 -1.20
CA PHE A 82 -0.10 8.87 -2.44
C PHE A 82 0.99 8.73 -3.52
N ILE A 83 1.84 9.76 -3.72
CA ILE A 83 2.95 9.71 -4.67
C ILE A 83 3.95 8.62 -4.29
N GLU A 84 4.34 8.53 -3.03
CA GLU A 84 5.24 7.49 -2.54
C GLU A 84 4.74 6.08 -2.89
N ARG A 85 3.46 5.80 -2.66
CA ARG A 85 2.85 4.50 -2.99
C ARG A 85 2.85 4.19 -4.47
N ASN A 86 2.49 5.17 -5.30
CA ASN A 86 2.34 4.95 -6.74
C ASN A 86 3.68 4.82 -7.48
N TYR A 87 4.77 5.38 -6.92
CA TYR A 87 6.05 5.46 -7.64
C TYR A 87 7.18 4.62 -7.04
N ARG A 88 7.02 4.06 -5.83
CA ARG A 88 8.08 3.27 -5.19
C ARG A 88 8.46 1.99 -5.92
N SER A 89 7.59 1.44 -6.80
CA SER A 89 7.91 0.28 -7.63
C SER A 89 8.81 0.64 -8.84
N SER A 90 8.86 1.92 -9.21
CA SER A 90 9.58 2.40 -10.40
C SER A 90 10.67 3.42 -10.08
N HIS A 91 10.64 4.05 -8.90
CA HIS A 91 11.60 5.09 -8.50
C HIS A 91 12.20 4.79 -7.12
N ASN A 92 13.45 5.21 -6.92
CA ASN A 92 14.19 4.96 -5.68
C ASN A 92 14.12 6.13 -4.70
N ALA A 93 13.87 7.34 -5.20
CA ALA A 93 13.86 8.55 -4.39
C ALA A 93 12.82 9.55 -4.88
N LEU A 94 12.25 10.30 -3.94
CA LEU A 94 11.41 11.47 -4.18
C LEU A 94 12.16 12.71 -3.70
N GLN A 95 12.32 13.69 -4.60
CA GLN A 95 12.99 14.97 -4.34
C GLN A 95 11.96 16.09 -4.40
N VAL A 96 12.24 17.19 -3.70
CA VAL A 96 11.50 18.44 -3.81
C VAL A 96 12.47 19.62 -3.69
N GLY A 97 12.32 20.60 -4.56
CA GLY A 97 12.99 21.90 -4.46
C GLY A 97 12.03 22.94 -3.86
N THR A 98 12.52 23.74 -2.91
CA THR A 98 11.72 24.79 -2.27
C THR A 98 12.59 25.96 -1.83
N GLY A 99 11.97 27.10 -1.47
CA GLY A 99 12.67 28.21 -0.81
C GLY A 99 13.23 27.80 0.55
N ASP A 100 14.31 28.48 0.97
CA ASP A 100 14.92 28.28 2.30
C ASP A 100 14.10 28.98 3.39
N VAL A 101 12.86 28.55 3.56
CA VAL A 101 11.92 29.09 4.56
C VAL A 101 11.57 28.00 5.56
N PRO A 102 11.71 28.28 6.88
CA PRO A 102 11.50 27.26 7.92
C PRO A 102 10.13 26.56 7.85
N SER A 103 9.05 27.27 7.59
CA SER A 103 7.69 26.71 7.52
C SER A 103 7.58 25.59 6.47
N THR A 104 8.10 25.85 5.27
CA THR A 104 8.04 24.91 4.13
C THR A 104 9.07 23.78 4.29
N VAL A 105 10.32 24.11 4.69
CA VAL A 105 11.36 23.12 4.94
C VAL A 105 10.96 22.13 6.05
N ASP A 106 10.40 22.63 7.15
CA ASP A 106 9.96 21.80 8.28
C ASP A 106 8.75 20.93 7.92
N PHE A 107 7.82 21.43 7.07
CA PHE A 107 6.75 20.61 6.53
C PHE A 107 7.30 19.37 5.80
N TYR A 108 8.27 19.54 4.90
CA TYR A 108 8.87 18.41 4.19
C TYR A 108 9.68 17.49 5.13
N LYS A 109 10.39 18.03 6.10
CA LYS A 109 11.05 17.21 7.14
C LYS A 109 10.04 16.37 7.92
N HIS A 110 8.88 16.91 8.30
CA HIS A 110 7.81 16.16 8.95
C HIS A 110 7.17 15.10 8.04
N CYS A 111 7.34 15.24 6.72
CA CYS A 111 6.98 14.20 5.74
C CYS A 111 8.11 13.18 5.50
N GLY A 112 9.23 13.26 6.25
CA GLY A 112 10.35 12.32 6.19
C GLY A 112 11.42 12.64 5.17
N PHE A 113 11.43 13.86 4.61
CA PHE A 113 12.51 14.32 3.74
C PHE A 113 13.70 14.82 4.56
N ALA A 114 14.90 14.68 4.01
CA ALA A 114 16.15 15.22 4.54
C ALA A 114 16.76 16.21 3.53
N LEU A 115 17.49 17.21 4.02
CA LEU A 115 18.22 18.15 3.16
C LEU A 115 19.22 17.37 2.29
N SER A 116 19.22 17.63 1.01
CA SER A 116 20.11 17.03 0.00
C SER A 116 21.18 18.02 -0.47
N HIS A 117 20.79 19.03 -1.21
CA HIS A 117 21.70 20.03 -1.75
C HIS A 117 21.01 21.39 -1.90
N ARG A 118 21.77 22.38 -2.36
CA ARG A 118 21.31 23.77 -2.56
C ARG A 118 21.73 24.25 -3.94
N VAL A 119 20.84 24.99 -4.60
CA VAL A 119 21.14 25.73 -5.82
C VAL A 119 21.15 27.23 -5.48
N ALA A 120 22.34 27.84 -5.53
CA ALA A 120 22.50 29.25 -5.21
C ALA A 120 21.84 30.14 -6.26
N ASN A 121 21.23 31.23 -5.81
CA ASN A 121 20.60 32.28 -6.63
C ASN A 121 19.46 31.79 -7.54
N PHE A 122 18.92 30.60 -7.30
CA PHE A 122 17.90 30.00 -8.19
C PHE A 122 16.70 30.91 -8.43
N PHE A 123 16.15 31.51 -7.37
CA PHE A 123 14.98 32.38 -7.50
C PHE A 123 15.31 33.73 -8.21
N ILE A 124 16.52 34.23 -8.00
CA ILE A 124 16.97 35.48 -8.67
C ILE A 124 17.21 35.27 -10.16
N ASP A 125 17.78 34.11 -10.52
CA ASP A 125 18.19 33.82 -11.90
C ASP A 125 17.03 33.31 -12.78
N ASN A 126 15.94 32.79 -12.18
CA ASN A 126 14.87 32.14 -12.92
C ASN A 126 13.51 32.86 -12.88
N TYR A 127 13.30 33.79 -11.95
CA TYR A 127 12.04 34.52 -11.82
C TYR A 127 12.26 36.01 -12.24
N ASP A 128 11.24 36.60 -12.86
CA ASP A 128 11.27 37.96 -13.33
C ASP A 128 10.98 39.01 -12.24
N HIS A 129 10.60 38.53 -11.05
CA HIS A 129 10.32 39.36 -9.87
C HIS A 129 10.83 38.69 -8.59
N ALA A 130 10.90 39.45 -7.50
CA ALA A 130 11.31 38.91 -6.22
C ALA A 130 10.18 38.02 -5.61
N ILE A 131 10.47 36.78 -5.36
CA ILE A 131 9.55 35.86 -4.66
C ILE A 131 9.69 36.07 -3.15
N ILE A 132 8.58 36.33 -2.47
CA ILE A 132 8.56 36.62 -1.04
C ILE A 132 7.72 35.55 -0.33
N GLU A 133 8.33 34.79 0.58
CA GLU A 133 7.67 33.81 1.42
C GLU A 133 7.96 34.09 2.90
N ASP A 134 6.96 34.12 3.76
CA ASP A 134 7.06 34.47 5.20
C ASP A 134 7.81 35.79 5.46
N GLY A 135 7.63 36.77 4.57
CA GLY A 135 8.29 38.11 4.65
C GLY A 135 9.79 38.11 4.31
N ARG A 136 10.31 37.04 3.72
CA ARG A 136 11.70 36.90 3.27
C ARG A 136 11.75 36.73 1.76
N GLN A 137 12.69 37.41 1.11
CA GLN A 137 12.96 37.16 -0.30
C GLN A 137 13.67 35.82 -0.45
N LEU A 138 13.14 34.96 -1.32
CA LEU A 138 13.80 33.74 -1.72
C LEU A 138 14.99 34.06 -2.64
N ILE A 139 16.12 33.43 -2.35
CA ILE A 139 17.36 33.57 -3.13
C ILE A 139 17.76 32.20 -3.68
N ASP A 140 18.07 31.29 -2.78
CA ASP A 140 18.53 29.93 -3.09
C ASP A 140 17.37 28.96 -3.05
N MET A 141 17.43 27.97 -3.91
CA MET A 141 16.56 26.78 -3.77
C MET A 141 17.26 25.72 -2.93
N VAL A 142 16.58 25.18 -1.94
CA VAL A 142 17.02 24.02 -1.17
C VAL A 142 16.29 22.79 -1.66
N TYR A 143 17.05 21.73 -1.90
CA TYR A 143 16.51 20.44 -2.27
C TYR A 143 16.48 19.52 -1.06
N LEU A 144 15.33 18.91 -0.85
CA LEU A 144 15.16 17.85 0.13
C LEU A 144 14.83 16.54 -0.63
N GLN A 145 15.28 15.43 -0.08
CA GLN A 145 15.10 14.12 -0.69
C GLN A 145 14.65 13.09 0.34
N LYS A 146 13.82 12.16 -0.12
CA LYS A 146 13.36 11.02 0.67
C LYS A 146 13.53 9.75 -0.15
N SER A 147 14.05 8.67 0.47
CA SER A 147 14.07 7.36 -0.17
C SER A 147 12.65 6.81 -0.28
N LEU A 148 12.30 6.31 -1.46
CA LEU A 148 11.04 5.57 -1.70
C LEU A 148 11.21 4.08 -1.44
N VAL A 149 12.45 3.60 -1.43
CA VAL A 149 12.81 2.20 -1.19
C VAL A 149 13.58 2.15 0.13
N ALA A 150 13.11 1.33 1.06
CA ALA A 150 13.81 1.14 2.31
C ALA A 150 15.20 0.52 2.06
N THR A 151 16.20 1.01 2.76
CA THR A 151 17.58 0.54 2.68
C THR A 151 17.94 -0.45 3.78
N THR A 152 17.14 -0.49 4.84
CA THR A 152 17.27 -1.43 5.96
C THR A 152 15.91 -2.04 6.33
N LYS A 153 15.94 -3.16 7.03
CA LYS A 153 14.74 -3.83 7.53
C LYS A 153 13.96 -2.93 8.51
N GLU A 154 14.66 -2.21 9.37
CA GLU A 154 14.07 -1.30 10.35
C GLU A 154 13.36 -0.12 9.65
N GLU A 155 13.93 0.37 8.56
CA GLU A 155 13.31 1.42 7.76
C GLU A 155 12.05 0.91 7.07
N LEU A 156 12.08 -0.29 6.50
CA LEU A 156 10.90 -0.92 5.88
C LEU A 156 9.78 -1.12 6.91
N LEU A 157 10.09 -1.66 8.09
CA LEU A 157 9.09 -1.85 9.14
C LEU A 157 8.44 -0.52 9.56
N ARG A 158 9.21 0.57 9.68
CA ARG A 158 8.66 1.91 9.95
C ARG A 158 7.76 2.43 8.82
N GLN A 159 8.11 2.15 7.56
CA GLN A 159 7.26 2.51 6.42
C GLN A 159 5.95 1.72 6.46
N GLU A 160 5.99 0.45 6.77
CA GLU A 160 4.80 -0.41 6.90
C GLU A 160 3.89 0.03 8.04
N GLU A 161 4.45 0.32 9.23
CA GLU A 161 3.69 0.87 10.35
C GLU A 161 3.03 2.22 10.01
N SER A 162 3.72 3.05 9.24
CA SER A 162 3.13 4.32 8.78
C SER A 162 1.91 4.11 7.87
N ARG A 163 1.91 3.03 7.08
CA ARG A 163 0.75 2.64 6.25
C ARG A 163 -0.39 2.10 7.10
N ASP A 164 -0.09 1.22 8.05
CA ASP A 164 -1.08 0.74 9.02
C ASP A 164 -1.77 1.91 9.73
N LEU A 165 -0.99 2.91 10.20
CA LEU A 165 -1.50 4.10 10.89
C LEU A 165 -2.44 4.95 10.02
N LEU A 166 -2.19 5.03 8.71
CA LEU A 166 -3.02 5.81 7.78
C LEU A 166 -4.42 5.22 7.62
N VAL A 167 -4.54 3.90 7.59
CA VAL A 167 -5.81 3.19 7.37
C VAL A 167 -6.48 2.84 8.70
N CYS A 168 -5.71 2.25 9.60
CA CYS A 168 -6.24 1.60 10.80
C CYS A 168 -6.10 2.46 12.06
N GLY A 169 -5.37 3.59 12.00
CA GLY A 169 -5.08 4.44 13.16
C GLY A 169 -4.14 3.81 14.19
N ARG A 170 -3.56 2.66 13.88
CA ARG A 170 -2.63 1.91 14.74
C ARG A 170 -1.73 1.00 13.92
N PRO A 171 -0.51 0.61 14.41
CA PRO A 171 0.29 -0.44 13.80
C PRO A 171 -0.44 -1.80 13.87
N LEU A 172 -0.32 -2.60 12.82
CA LEU A 172 -0.86 -3.98 12.77
C LEU A 172 0.21 -5.03 13.11
N SER A 173 1.49 -4.64 13.12
CA SER A 173 2.64 -5.50 13.49
C SER A 173 2.79 -5.73 15.00
N ALA A 174 2.24 -4.88 15.85
CA ALA A 174 2.44 -4.91 17.31
C ALA A 174 1.70 -6.07 18.03
N CYS A 175 1.09 -7.00 17.31
CA CYS A 175 0.35 -8.11 17.91
C CYS A 175 1.27 -9.16 18.56
N ALA A 176 2.51 -9.29 18.08
CA ALA A 176 3.47 -10.27 18.61
C ALA A 176 4.05 -9.84 19.98
N ASP A 177 4.14 -8.53 20.26
CA ASP A 177 4.79 -7.99 21.45
C ASP A 177 3.84 -7.80 22.65
N ASP A 178 2.52 -7.71 22.43
CA ASP A 178 1.54 -7.34 23.44
C ASP A 178 0.90 -8.52 24.18
N GLY A 179 1.31 -9.78 23.90
CA GLY A 179 0.72 -10.98 24.53
C GLY A 179 -0.76 -11.18 24.20
N CYS A 180 -1.23 -10.64 23.07
CA CYS A 180 -2.63 -10.74 22.62
C CYS A 180 -2.98 -12.12 22.06
N TRP A 181 -2.04 -13.04 21.98
CA TRP A 181 -2.18 -14.34 21.37
C TRP A 181 -2.37 -15.43 22.41
N ASP A 182 -3.41 -16.25 22.25
CA ASP A 182 -3.69 -17.38 23.14
C ASP A 182 -3.08 -18.69 22.60
N ASP A 183 -1.99 -19.14 23.22
CA ASP A 183 -1.31 -20.38 22.85
C ASP A 183 -2.20 -21.63 22.93
N SER A 184 -3.29 -21.61 23.72
CA SER A 184 -4.23 -22.73 23.81
C SER A 184 -5.07 -22.87 22.53
N ILE A 185 -5.50 -21.76 21.94
CA ILE A 185 -6.21 -21.74 20.65
C ILE A 185 -5.31 -22.32 19.57
N ARG A 186 -4.03 -21.94 19.57
CA ARG A 186 -3.04 -22.43 18.61
C ARG A 186 -2.91 -23.96 18.67
N ALA A 187 -2.80 -24.53 19.86
CA ALA A 187 -2.64 -25.96 20.06
C ALA A 187 -3.90 -26.74 19.64
N ASP A 188 -5.09 -26.25 20.00
CA ASP A 188 -6.36 -26.91 19.75
C ASP A 188 -6.76 -26.95 18.25
N TYR A 189 -6.34 -25.95 17.48
CA TYR A 189 -6.70 -25.77 16.07
C TYR A 189 -5.54 -25.92 15.09
N CYS A 190 -4.33 -26.31 15.56
CA CYS A 190 -3.12 -26.40 14.74
C CYS A 190 -2.82 -25.10 13.97
N ALA A 191 -3.10 -23.95 14.58
CA ALA A 191 -2.93 -22.63 13.98
C ALA A 191 -1.49 -22.13 14.20
N HIS A 192 -0.99 -21.34 13.25
CA HIS A 192 0.34 -20.74 13.32
C HIS A 192 0.30 -19.31 13.88
N GLU A 193 1.44 -18.85 14.39
CA GLU A 193 1.58 -17.49 14.92
C GLU A 193 1.31 -16.45 13.83
N PRO A 194 0.47 -15.44 14.10
CA PRO A 194 0.12 -14.45 13.12
C PRO A 194 1.35 -13.59 12.74
N THR A 195 1.69 -13.63 11.48
CA THR A 195 2.76 -12.82 10.89
C THR A 195 2.16 -11.93 9.81
N PRO A 196 2.12 -10.60 10.01
CA PRO A 196 1.53 -9.72 9.01
C PRO A 196 2.35 -9.73 7.72
N THR A 197 1.71 -9.98 6.59
CA THR A 197 2.35 -9.95 5.28
C THR A 197 2.90 -8.55 4.99
N PRO A 198 4.18 -8.40 4.63
CA PRO A 198 4.71 -7.12 4.20
C PRO A 198 3.95 -6.53 3.01
N TYR A 199 3.73 -5.21 3.02
CA TYR A 199 2.94 -4.57 1.96
C TYR A 199 3.52 -4.73 0.56
N PHE A 200 4.85 -4.74 0.40
CA PHE A 200 5.47 -4.94 -0.90
C PHE A 200 5.17 -6.35 -1.48
N ILE A 201 4.98 -7.35 -0.61
CA ILE A 201 4.58 -8.71 -1.00
C ILE A 201 3.10 -8.69 -1.42
N LEU A 202 2.24 -8.01 -0.66
CA LEU A 202 0.83 -7.85 -1.03
C LEU A 202 0.69 -7.15 -2.39
N GLU A 203 1.45 -6.10 -2.64
CA GLU A 203 1.49 -5.41 -3.93
C GLU A 203 1.87 -6.32 -5.08
N ASP A 204 2.92 -7.12 -4.90
CA ASP A 204 3.38 -8.07 -5.91
C ASP A 204 2.32 -9.15 -6.14
N LEU A 205 1.84 -9.84 -5.10
CA LEU A 205 0.88 -10.93 -5.21
C LEU A 205 -0.47 -10.47 -5.80
N PHE A 206 -0.99 -9.34 -5.33
CA PHE A 206 -2.28 -8.83 -5.83
C PHE A 206 -2.18 -8.27 -7.26
N SER A 207 -1.00 -7.88 -7.73
CA SER A 207 -0.79 -7.51 -9.14
C SER A 207 -0.92 -8.70 -10.10
N ARG A 208 -0.81 -9.93 -9.60
CA ARG A 208 -0.83 -11.19 -10.36
C ARG A 208 -2.21 -11.83 -10.46
N ILE A 209 -3.16 -11.37 -9.68
CA ILE A 209 -4.55 -11.83 -9.69
C ILE A 209 -5.46 -10.74 -10.25
N HIS A 210 -6.57 -11.15 -10.83
CA HIS A 210 -7.57 -10.23 -11.33
C HIS A 210 -8.71 -10.08 -10.32
N LEU A 211 -8.95 -8.85 -9.88
CA LEU A 211 -10.08 -8.49 -9.03
C LEU A 211 -10.99 -7.51 -9.78
N ASP A 212 -12.29 -7.65 -9.59
CA ASP A 212 -13.35 -6.78 -10.11
C ASP A 212 -14.40 -6.53 -9.02
N GLU A 213 -15.44 -5.77 -9.34
CA GLU A 213 -16.52 -5.42 -8.40
C GLU A 213 -17.31 -6.65 -7.88
N ASP A 214 -17.33 -7.75 -8.64
CA ASP A 214 -18.00 -9.01 -8.27
C ASP A 214 -17.08 -9.96 -7.48
N SER A 215 -15.82 -9.57 -7.28
CA SER A 215 -14.84 -10.38 -6.55
C SER A 215 -15.10 -10.31 -5.05
N HIS A 216 -15.03 -11.47 -4.39
CA HIS A 216 -15.10 -11.58 -2.95
C HIS A 216 -13.91 -12.40 -2.45
N LEU A 217 -12.98 -11.76 -1.74
CA LEU A 217 -11.79 -12.42 -1.22
C LEU A 217 -11.95 -12.76 0.26
N LEU A 218 -11.56 -13.99 0.62
CA LEU A 218 -11.40 -14.43 2.00
C LEU A 218 -9.92 -14.44 2.38
N ASP A 219 -9.55 -13.64 3.38
CA ASP A 219 -8.25 -13.69 4.06
C ASP A 219 -8.35 -14.67 5.24
N VAL A 220 -7.71 -15.83 5.09
CA VAL A 220 -7.80 -16.95 6.05
C VAL A 220 -6.68 -16.80 7.10
N GLY A 221 -7.07 -16.56 8.35
CA GLY A 221 -6.16 -16.19 9.42
C GLY A 221 -5.71 -14.74 9.27
N CYS A 222 -6.66 -13.81 9.19
CA CYS A 222 -6.39 -12.43 8.85
C CYS A 222 -5.59 -11.66 9.93
N GLY A 223 -5.42 -12.20 11.12
CA GLY A 223 -4.77 -11.52 12.23
C GLY A 223 -5.43 -10.18 12.54
N ALA A 224 -4.62 -9.14 12.64
CA ALA A 224 -5.11 -7.77 12.82
C ALA A 224 -5.62 -7.10 11.53
N GLY A 225 -5.63 -7.81 10.38
CA GLY A 225 -6.28 -7.41 9.14
C GLY A 225 -5.38 -6.67 8.15
N ARG A 226 -4.07 -6.97 8.03
CA ARG A 226 -3.19 -6.23 7.11
C ARG A 226 -3.56 -6.39 5.64
N VAL A 227 -4.03 -7.56 5.20
CA VAL A 227 -4.53 -7.76 3.83
C VAL A 227 -5.75 -6.87 3.55
N LEU A 228 -6.66 -6.77 4.51
CA LEU A 228 -7.83 -5.89 4.44
C LEU A 228 -7.42 -4.41 4.39
N ALA A 229 -6.43 -4.01 5.23
CA ALA A 229 -5.88 -2.66 5.22
C ALA A 229 -5.24 -2.31 3.86
N TYR A 230 -4.53 -3.25 3.25
CA TYR A 230 -3.99 -3.09 1.91
C TYR A 230 -5.10 -2.91 0.87
N ALA A 231 -6.16 -3.72 0.93
CA ALA A 231 -7.27 -3.61 -0.01
C ALA A 231 -7.93 -2.22 0.04
N VAL A 232 -8.14 -1.68 1.26
CA VAL A 232 -8.67 -0.33 1.48
C VAL A 232 -7.70 0.74 0.97
N GLU A 233 -6.41 0.64 1.33
CA GLU A 233 -5.38 1.62 0.94
C GLU A 233 -5.19 1.68 -0.57
N ALA A 234 -5.14 0.53 -1.22
CA ALA A 234 -4.95 0.41 -2.66
C ALA A 234 -6.22 0.69 -3.46
N GLY A 235 -7.38 0.79 -2.80
CA GLY A 235 -8.67 0.97 -3.47
C GLY A 235 -9.00 -0.21 -4.38
N LEU A 236 -8.71 -1.43 -3.94
CA LEU A 236 -8.99 -2.63 -4.73
C LEU A 236 -10.51 -2.82 -4.91
N PRO A 237 -10.97 -3.23 -6.09
CA PRO A 237 -12.39 -3.48 -6.32
C PRO A 237 -12.84 -4.78 -5.64
N GLY A 238 -14.14 -4.89 -5.37
CA GLY A 238 -14.76 -6.06 -4.76
C GLY A 238 -14.89 -5.97 -3.25
N HIS A 239 -15.17 -7.11 -2.64
CA HIS A 239 -15.41 -7.25 -1.19
C HIS A 239 -14.32 -8.13 -0.55
N PHE A 240 -13.93 -7.83 0.69
CA PHE A 240 -12.86 -8.52 1.41
C PHE A 240 -13.35 -8.92 2.79
N THR A 241 -13.29 -10.20 3.09
CA THR A 241 -13.63 -10.74 4.41
C THR A 241 -12.37 -11.34 5.04
N GLY A 242 -12.06 -10.95 6.27
CA GLY A 242 -11.07 -11.64 7.09
C GLY A 242 -11.74 -12.66 8.00
N VAL A 243 -11.18 -13.85 8.13
CA VAL A 243 -11.57 -14.80 9.19
C VAL A 243 -10.40 -15.00 10.14
N GLU A 244 -10.64 -14.80 11.44
CA GLU A 244 -9.61 -14.90 12.47
C GLU A 244 -10.12 -15.75 13.62
N LEU A 245 -9.31 -16.73 14.00
CA LEU A 245 -9.66 -17.71 15.03
C LEU A 245 -9.54 -17.12 16.44
N ASP A 246 -8.51 -16.29 16.68
CA ASP A 246 -8.28 -15.64 17.97
C ASP A 246 -9.25 -14.47 18.16
N PRO A 247 -10.11 -14.48 19.23
CA PRO A 247 -11.09 -13.43 19.45
C PRO A 247 -10.47 -12.04 19.71
N ALA A 248 -9.28 -11.98 20.30
CA ALA A 248 -8.62 -10.70 20.59
C ALA A 248 -8.07 -10.08 19.31
N LEU A 249 -7.48 -10.89 18.43
CA LEU A 249 -7.03 -10.43 17.11
C LEU A 249 -8.21 -10.06 16.20
N ALA A 250 -9.26 -10.88 16.19
CA ALA A 250 -10.48 -10.57 15.44
C ALA A 250 -11.11 -9.25 15.90
N ALA A 251 -11.22 -9.02 17.21
CA ALA A 251 -11.72 -7.75 17.76
C ALA A 251 -10.82 -6.56 17.38
N ARG A 252 -9.50 -6.78 17.32
CA ARG A 252 -8.55 -5.77 16.89
C ARG A 252 -8.75 -5.40 15.41
N ALA A 253 -8.93 -6.37 14.53
CA ALA A 253 -9.25 -6.14 13.13
C ALA A 253 -10.62 -5.44 12.99
N GLN A 254 -11.66 -5.91 13.67
CA GLN A 254 -12.99 -5.30 13.67
C GLN A 254 -13.00 -3.84 14.15
N SER A 255 -12.08 -3.46 15.06
CA SER A 255 -12.04 -2.12 15.64
C SER A 255 -11.77 -1.00 14.63
N TRP A 256 -11.19 -1.29 13.48
CA TRP A 256 -10.86 -0.32 12.46
C TRP A 256 -11.63 -0.51 11.14
N THR A 257 -12.20 -1.70 10.89
CA THR A 257 -12.90 -2.00 9.62
C THR A 257 -14.26 -1.33 9.48
N GLY A 258 -14.93 -1.00 10.59
CA GLY A 258 -16.30 -0.47 10.60
C GLY A 258 -16.62 0.71 9.66
N PRO A 259 -15.69 1.64 9.37
CA PRO A 259 -15.93 2.74 8.41
C PRO A 259 -15.89 2.33 6.93
N PHE A 260 -15.55 1.10 6.60
CA PHE A 260 -15.29 0.64 5.24
C PHE A 260 -16.29 -0.45 4.83
N ASP A 261 -17.29 -0.10 4.02
CA ASP A 261 -18.35 -1.03 3.57
C ASP A 261 -17.84 -2.25 2.79
N GLN A 262 -16.62 -2.19 2.26
CA GLN A 262 -16.02 -3.24 1.43
C GLN A 262 -15.24 -4.29 2.23
N VAL A 263 -15.09 -4.14 3.56
CA VAL A 263 -14.33 -5.05 4.40
C VAL A 263 -15.13 -5.51 5.62
N ASP A 264 -15.07 -6.82 5.89
CA ASP A 264 -15.66 -7.46 7.06
C ASP A 264 -14.67 -8.37 7.77
N VAL A 265 -14.89 -8.59 9.06
CA VAL A 265 -14.09 -9.55 9.85
C VAL A 265 -15.01 -10.47 10.66
N VAL A 266 -14.79 -11.77 10.49
CA VAL A 266 -15.48 -12.84 11.20
C VAL A 266 -14.53 -13.46 12.24
N CYS A 267 -14.96 -13.53 13.49
CA CYS A 267 -14.27 -14.30 14.52
C CYS A 267 -14.72 -15.76 14.46
N GLY A 268 -13.81 -16.69 14.19
CA GLY A 268 -14.10 -18.10 14.13
C GLY A 268 -13.17 -18.88 13.19
N SER A 269 -13.48 -20.16 13.01
CA SER A 269 -12.72 -21.05 12.14
C SER A 269 -13.15 -20.90 10.67
N ALA A 270 -12.19 -20.88 9.76
CA ALA A 270 -12.45 -20.94 8.32
C ALA A 270 -13.16 -22.25 7.91
N LEU A 271 -13.02 -23.30 8.73
CA LEU A 271 -13.73 -24.57 8.51
C LEU A 271 -15.22 -24.46 8.82
N ASP A 272 -15.67 -23.49 9.60
CA ASP A 272 -17.08 -23.29 9.93
C ASP A 272 -17.78 -22.28 9.01
N LEU A 273 -17.02 -21.44 8.31
CA LEU A 273 -17.54 -20.39 7.44
C LEU A 273 -18.06 -20.96 6.11
N PRO A 274 -19.26 -20.59 5.59
CA PRO A 274 -19.69 -20.94 4.24
C PRO A 274 -18.73 -20.34 3.19
N LEU A 275 -18.28 -21.12 2.19
CA LEU A 275 -17.28 -20.71 1.22
C LEU A 275 -17.85 -20.40 -0.18
N GLU A 276 -19.13 -20.68 -0.44
CA GLU A 276 -19.74 -20.59 -1.78
C GLU A 276 -19.77 -19.18 -2.38
N SER A 277 -19.74 -18.14 -1.57
CA SER A 277 -19.76 -16.74 -2.04
C SER A 277 -18.37 -16.21 -2.45
N PHE A 278 -17.30 -16.82 -1.97
CA PHE A 278 -15.96 -16.34 -2.22
C PHE A 278 -15.45 -16.78 -3.60
N THR A 279 -14.72 -15.87 -4.23
CA THR A 279 -14.07 -16.05 -5.53
C THR A 279 -12.55 -16.12 -5.43
N HIS A 280 -12.01 -15.53 -4.35
CA HIS A 280 -10.60 -15.48 -4.08
C HIS A 280 -10.31 -15.85 -2.63
N PHE A 281 -9.16 -16.47 -2.42
CA PHE A 281 -8.68 -16.87 -1.10
C PHE A 281 -7.23 -16.45 -0.96
N TYR A 282 -6.89 -15.91 0.19
CA TYR A 282 -5.52 -15.62 0.58
C TYR A 282 -5.19 -16.37 1.88
N LEU A 283 -4.06 -17.08 1.87
CA LEU A 283 -3.53 -17.82 3.00
C LEU A 283 -2.06 -17.41 3.21
N PHE A 284 -1.70 -17.04 4.41
CA PHE A 284 -0.28 -16.93 4.80
C PHE A 284 0.04 -17.99 5.84
N ASN A 285 0.14 -19.26 5.38
CA ASN A 285 0.45 -20.41 6.22
C ASN A 285 -0.29 -20.39 7.57
N PRO A 286 -1.65 -20.29 7.57
CA PRO A 286 -2.39 -20.00 8.80
C PRO A 286 -2.49 -21.21 9.74
N PHE A 287 -2.28 -22.45 9.25
CA PHE A 287 -2.48 -23.70 9.97
C PHE A 287 -1.69 -24.86 9.35
N ASP A 288 -1.63 -25.99 10.08
CA ASP A 288 -0.95 -27.19 9.65
C ASP A 288 -1.63 -27.85 8.42
N ASN A 289 -0.87 -28.68 7.70
CA ASN A 289 -1.30 -29.35 6.48
C ASN A 289 -2.60 -30.17 6.63
N ASN A 290 -2.87 -30.77 7.79
CA ASN A 290 -4.12 -31.51 8.01
C ASN A 290 -5.36 -30.60 7.95
N VAL A 291 -5.25 -29.39 8.49
CA VAL A 291 -6.30 -28.38 8.43
C VAL A 291 -6.42 -27.83 7.02
N LEU A 292 -5.26 -27.62 6.32
CA LEU A 292 -5.26 -27.22 4.92
C LEU A 292 -6.02 -28.22 4.05
N LEU A 293 -5.77 -29.52 4.20
CA LEU A 293 -6.48 -30.56 3.44
C LEU A 293 -8.00 -30.52 3.70
N ALA A 294 -8.41 -30.39 4.97
CA ALA A 294 -9.83 -30.25 5.31
C ALA A 294 -10.46 -28.97 4.71
N PHE A 295 -9.70 -27.87 4.70
CA PHE A 295 -10.15 -26.62 4.07
C PHE A 295 -10.32 -26.78 2.54
N LEU A 296 -9.37 -27.44 1.86
CA LEU A 296 -9.45 -27.71 0.42
C LEU A 296 -10.62 -28.64 0.09
N ASP A 297 -10.84 -29.72 0.87
CA ASP A 297 -11.98 -30.64 0.70
C ASP A 297 -13.31 -29.87 0.80
N LYS A 298 -13.42 -28.99 1.80
CA LYS A 298 -14.60 -28.12 1.97
C LYS A 298 -14.79 -27.17 0.80
N LEU A 299 -13.71 -26.52 0.37
CA LEU A 299 -13.73 -25.58 -0.75
C LEU A 299 -14.21 -26.26 -2.04
N GLU A 300 -13.68 -27.44 -2.34
CA GLU A 300 -14.07 -28.25 -3.51
C GLU A 300 -15.56 -28.58 -3.53
N VAL A 301 -16.13 -28.91 -2.37
CA VAL A 301 -17.57 -29.22 -2.23
C VAL A 301 -18.44 -27.97 -2.37
N GLN A 302 -17.97 -26.83 -1.85
CA GLN A 302 -18.80 -25.63 -1.75
C GLN A 302 -18.63 -24.64 -2.91
N ALA A 303 -17.50 -24.65 -3.61
CA ALA A 303 -17.29 -23.74 -4.72
C ALA A 303 -18.32 -23.94 -5.84
N ARG A 304 -19.02 -22.86 -6.23
CA ARG A 304 -20.04 -22.84 -7.30
C ARG A 304 -19.52 -22.25 -8.61
N ARG A 305 -18.35 -21.66 -8.56
CA ARG A 305 -17.66 -21.01 -9.68
C ARG A 305 -16.16 -21.21 -9.54
N ARG A 306 -15.44 -20.86 -10.58
CA ARG A 306 -13.99 -20.85 -10.56
C ARG A 306 -13.48 -19.92 -9.46
N VAL A 307 -12.50 -20.38 -8.67
CA VAL A 307 -11.87 -19.61 -7.60
C VAL A 307 -10.37 -19.52 -7.79
N VAL A 308 -9.77 -18.46 -7.27
CA VAL A 308 -8.32 -18.24 -7.21
C VAL A 308 -7.87 -18.31 -5.77
N LEU A 309 -6.81 -19.07 -5.49
CA LEU A 309 -6.23 -19.18 -4.16
C LEU A 309 -4.75 -18.81 -4.21
N VAL A 310 -4.39 -17.82 -3.40
CA VAL A 310 -3.01 -17.39 -3.16
C VAL A 310 -2.55 -17.98 -1.84
N HIS A 311 -1.55 -18.87 -1.88
CA HIS A 311 -0.94 -19.45 -0.68
C HIS A 311 0.48 -18.87 -0.54
N MET A 312 0.65 -17.97 0.41
CA MET A 312 1.93 -17.39 0.80
C MET A 312 2.55 -18.23 1.90
N SER A 313 3.89 -18.43 1.81
CA SER A 313 4.67 -19.24 2.75
C SER A 313 4.16 -20.70 2.85
N ASP A 314 3.86 -21.27 1.71
CA ASP A 314 3.32 -22.65 1.65
C ASP A 314 4.34 -23.74 2.05
N ASN A 315 5.62 -23.40 2.17
CA ASN A 315 6.72 -24.24 2.71
C ASN A 315 6.75 -25.68 2.15
N GLY A 316 6.31 -25.84 0.88
CA GLY A 316 6.18 -27.14 0.22
C GLY A 316 4.77 -27.77 0.33
N GLU A 317 3.83 -27.12 1.01
CA GLU A 317 2.43 -27.56 1.10
C GLU A 317 1.69 -27.44 -0.25
N ASN A 318 2.29 -26.81 -1.25
CA ASN A 318 1.82 -26.82 -2.62
C ASN A 318 1.59 -28.26 -3.16
N TYR A 319 2.26 -29.27 -2.60
CA TYR A 319 1.98 -30.68 -2.90
C TYR A 319 0.55 -31.08 -2.53
N SER A 320 -0.07 -30.42 -1.56
CA SER A 320 -1.46 -30.69 -1.13
C SER A 320 -2.49 -30.38 -2.20
N TYR A 321 -2.16 -29.56 -3.16
CA TYR A 321 -3.01 -29.21 -4.32
C TYR A 321 -2.78 -30.14 -5.52
N MET A 322 -1.58 -30.74 -5.62
CA MET A 322 -1.19 -31.53 -6.76
C MET A 322 -2.02 -32.82 -6.87
N GLY A 323 -2.47 -33.13 -8.09
CA GLY A 323 -3.26 -34.32 -8.37
C GLY A 323 -4.72 -34.24 -7.91
N ARG A 324 -5.15 -33.15 -7.30
CA ARG A 324 -6.58 -32.93 -6.98
C ARG A 324 -7.32 -32.51 -8.25
N PRO A 325 -8.46 -33.13 -8.59
CA PRO A 325 -9.26 -32.75 -9.75
C PRO A 325 -9.67 -31.28 -9.68
N GLY A 326 -9.67 -30.59 -10.82
CA GLY A 326 -10.09 -29.19 -10.92
C GLY A 326 -9.03 -28.15 -10.54
N TRP A 327 -7.95 -28.53 -9.86
CA TRP A 327 -6.88 -27.61 -9.47
C TRP A 327 -5.83 -27.46 -10.55
N THR A 328 -5.38 -26.23 -10.77
CA THR A 328 -4.32 -25.88 -11.72
C THR A 328 -3.41 -24.82 -11.09
N LEU A 329 -2.12 -25.13 -11.03
CA LEU A 329 -1.10 -24.14 -10.65
C LEU A 329 -1.01 -23.09 -11.75
N ARG A 330 -1.19 -21.81 -11.42
CA ARG A 330 -1.04 -20.69 -12.35
C ARG A 330 0.36 -20.10 -12.30
N GLU A 331 0.85 -19.91 -11.08
CA GLU A 331 2.14 -19.28 -10.83
C GLU A 331 2.68 -19.71 -9.48
N GLN A 332 4.00 -19.69 -9.34
CA GLN A 332 4.70 -19.88 -8.06
C GLN A 332 6.01 -19.10 -8.07
N GLY A 333 6.54 -18.82 -6.90
CA GLY A 333 7.80 -18.13 -6.73
C GLY A 333 8.19 -18.03 -5.27
N GLU A 334 9.12 -17.15 -4.96
CA GLU A 334 9.60 -16.98 -3.59
C GLU A 334 9.91 -15.51 -3.28
N PHE A 335 9.70 -15.12 -2.03
CA PHE A 335 10.14 -13.85 -1.46
C PHE A 335 11.23 -14.10 -0.43
N TRP A 336 12.33 -13.43 -0.56
CA TRP A 336 13.45 -13.55 0.37
C TRP A 336 14.02 -12.19 0.73
N ARG A 337 14.13 -11.31 -0.26
CA ARG A 337 14.80 -10.01 -0.13
C ARG A 337 13.82 -8.87 -0.42
N TYR A 338 14.21 -7.71 0.09
CA TYR A 338 13.58 -6.45 -0.27
C TYR A 338 14.62 -5.51 -0.91
N PRO A 339 14.35 -4.85 -2.04
CA PRO A 339 13.21 -5.10 -2.94
C PRO A 339 13.25 -6.51 -3.55
N HIS A 340 12.09 -7.02 -3.95
CA HIS A 340 12.00 -8.34 -4.58
C HIS A 340 12.84 -8.39 -5.85
N GLY A 341 13.68 -9.45 -5.97
CA GLY A 341 14.57 -9.63 -7.12
C GLY A 341 15.87 -8.82 -7.08
N ASP A 342 16.05 -7.83 -6.22
CA ASP A 342 17.29 -7.06 -6.10
C ASP A 342 18.32 -7.80 -5.23
N LYS A 343 19.43 -8.21 -5.84
CA LYS A 343 20.52 -8.88 -5.13
C LYS A 343 21.25 -8.01 -4.11
N ARG A 344 21.16 -6.68 -4.23
CA ARG A 344 21.78 -5.70 -3.31
C ARG A 344 20.92 -5.41 -2.09
N GLY A 345 19.62 -5.72 -2.15
CA GLY A 345 18.69 -5.52 -1.06
C GLY A 345 19.00 -6.37 0.18
N PHE A 346 18.27 -6.18 1.24
CA PHE A 346 18.43 -6.94 2.49
C PHE A 346 17.44 -8.11 2.56
N THR A 347 17.75 -9.12 3.39
CA THR A 347 16.85 -10.26 3.63
C THR A 347 15.72 -9.85 4.58
N MET A 348 14.48 -10.16 4.18
CA MET A 348 13.28 -9.95 5.01
C MET A 348 13.05 -11.08 5.99
N PHE A 349 13.22 -12.30 5.54
CA PHE A 349 12.94 -13.54 6.27
C PHE A 349 14.24 -14.30 6.50
N GLY A 350 14.25 -15.17 7.51
CA GLY A 350 15.38 -16.06 7.79
C GLY A 350 15.63 -17.12 6.70
N CYS A 351 14.59 -17.43 5.90
CA CYS A 351 14.65 -18.31 4.73
C CYS A 351 13.72 -17.75 3.64
N PRO A 352 13.88 -18.16 2.37
CA PRO A 352 12.92 -17.85 1.31
C PRO A 352 11.52 -18.28 1.70
N GLN A 353 10.53 -17.43 1.44
CA GLN A 353 9.11 -17.75 1.63
C GLN A 353 8.52 -18.05 0.26
N HIS A 354 8.20 -19.30 0.03
CA HIS A 354 7.59 -19.74 -1.21
C HIS A 354 6.13 -19.31 -1.27
N TYR A 355 5.64 -18.98 -2.46
CA TYR A 355 4.22 -18.75 -2.71
C TYR A 355 3.76 -19.51 -3.94
N SER A 356 2.47 -19.84 -3.95
CA SER A 356 1.80 -20.44 -5.11
C SER A 356 0.43 -19.81 -5.32
N ILE A 357 0.06 -19.65 -6.60
CA ILE A 357 -1.25 -19.15 -7.03
C ILE A 357 -1.95 -20.27 -7.79
N TRP A 358 -3.05 -20.73 -7.24
CA TRP A 358 -3.84 -21.83 -7.75
C TRP A 358 -5.18 -21.36 -8.28
N CYS A 359 -5.70 -22.10 -9.24
CA CYS A 359 -7.06 -21.95 -9.70
C CYS A 359 -7.79 -23.28 -9.54
N PHE A 360 -8.94 -23.26 -8.90
CA PHE A 360 -9.87 -24.38 -8.84
C PHE A 360 -11.07 -24.10 -9.74
N ASP A 361 -11.41 -25.07 -10.58
CA ASP A 361 -12.55 -25.02 -11.49
C ASP A 361 -13.45 -26.23 -11.21
N PRO A 362 -14.63 -26.04 -10.55
CA PRO A 362 -15.50 -27.16 -10.21
C PRO A 362 -16.05 -27.91 -11.44
N ALA A 363 -16.08 -27.27 -12.62
CA ALA A 363 -16.52 -27.92 -13.86
C ALA A 363 -15.50 -28.95 -14.41
N ARG A 364 -14.29 -29.01 -13.85
CA ARG A 364 -13.22 -29.94 -14.25
C ARG A 364 -13.01 -31.08 -13.26
N THR A 365 -13.92 -31.27 -12.34
CA THR A 365 -13.87 -32.36 -11.33
C THR A 365 -14.58 -33.64 -11.78
N GLU A 366 -15.28 -33.60 -12.95
CA GLU A 366 -15.93 -34.74 -13.58
C GLU A 366 -15.02 -35.54 -14.52
#